data_ace1439586ad0cd82ca3da4af57f8694
#
_entry.id   ace1439586ad0cd82ca3da4af57f8694
#
_cell.length_a   1.000
_cell.length_b   1.000
_cell.length_c   1.000
_cell.angle_alpha   90.00
_cell.angle_beta   90.00
_cell.angle_gamma   90.00
#
_symmetry.space_group_name_H-M   'P 1'
#
loop_
_entity.id
_entity.type
_entity.pdbx_description
1 polymer ?
#
loop_
_entity_poly.entity_id
_entity_poly.type
_entity_poly.pdbx_seq_one_letter_code
_entity_poly.pdbx_strand_id
1 'polypeptide(L)'
;MKAKRSVIEGLASILLLALVFGLMGSVMGPENLINTIMKTAYDLLINTVLYLVAITVIVGALSAFLVEFGVVRIVELLLAPFMKPLYRLPGVASLGGLLCFLSDNPAILTLSRDKGYQSYFKKYQLYSLTNFGTSFGMGLIVVTYMIGQGHLNPAGGGFYAEALIGVAGAVFGSVVSTRLMQASIRKRFGEEEVVPASEKEAFDEDKVIARKRESVFIRFLNAMLDGGKSGLDAGVSIIPGVLVISTAVMMLTWGPKDPALGYQGLAYEGVPLLPALGRALGFLFTALFGFTSPEAVAFPITSLGAVGAALGLVPRYLKEGLIGGNDIAVFTAMGMCWSGFLSTHTGMMDGLGRRDLIGKAIGSHAVGGLAAGVFAHYLFLAFRALGAL
;
A
#
# COMPACT_ATOMS: atom_id res chain seq x y z
N MET A 1 -38.98 2.89 -0.31
CA MET A 1 -37.90 2.07 -0.91
C MET A 1 -36.59 2.11 -0.11
N LYS A 2 -36.03 3.27 0.29
CA LYS A 2 -34.75 3.35 1.04
C LYS A 2 -34.78 2.61 2.40
N ALA A 3 -35.85 2.71 3.19
CA ALA A 3 -35.97 2.03 4.48
C ALA A 3 -35.98 0.48 4.35
N LYS A 4 -36.70 -0.07 3.37
CA LYS A 4 -36.70 -1.52 3.11
C LYS A 4 -35.32 -2.04 2.70
N ARG A 5 -34.56 -1.27 1.90
CA ARG A 5 -33.21 -1.62 1.49
C ARG A 5 -32.25 -1.64 2.70
N SER A 6 -32.32 -0.65 3.58
CA SER A 6 -31.52 -0.59 4.81
C SER A 6 -31.79 -1.77 5.75
N VAL A 7 -33.03 -2.20 5.89
CA VAL A 7 -33.40 -3.38 6.70
C VAL A 7 -32.84 -4.67 6.08
N ILE A 8 -32.92 -4.82 4.77
CA ILE A 8 -32.37 -6.01 4.07
C ILE A 8 -30.84 -6.05 4.20
N GLU A 9 -30.18 -4.91 4.03
CA GLU A 9 -28.71 -4.79 4.21
C GLU A 9 -28.32 -5.13 5.66
N GLY A 10 -29.07 -4.66 6.67
CA GLY A 10 -28.86 -4.97 8.08
C GLY A 10 -29.03 -6.48 8.37
N LEU A 11 -30.10 -7.09 7.89
CA LEU A 11 -30.33 -8.53 8.05
C LEU A 11 -29.25 -9.37 7.35
N ALA A 12 -28.84 -9.00 6.14
CA ALA A 12 -27.78 -9.67 5.42
C ALA A 12 -26.45 -9.56 6.17
N SER A 13 -26.15 -8.41 6.77
CA SER A 13 -24.93 -8.21 7.58
C SER A 13 -24.95 -9.07 8.86
N ILE A 14 -26.09 -9.14 9.55
CA ILE A 14 -26.24 -9.99 10.75
C ILE A 14 -26.07 -11.46 10.37
N LEU A 15 -26.69 -11.90 9.28
CA LEU A 15 -26.57 -13.28 8.80
C LEU A 15 -25.13 -13.62 8.42
N LEU A 16 -24.42 -12.70 7.74
CA LEU A 16 -23.01 -12.89 7.38
C LEU A 16 -22.12 -13.00 8.64
N LEU A 17 -22.32 -12.11 9.62
CA LEU A 17 -21.60 -12.18 10.87
C LEU A 17 -21.89 -13.47 11.63
N ALA A 18 -23.17 -13.85 11.76
CA ALA A 18 -23.58 -15.09 12.41
C ALA A 18 -22.99 -16.31 11.69
N LEU A 19 -22.93 -16.31 10.36
CA LEU A 19 -22.32 -17.37 9.57
C LEU A 19 -20.81 -17.46 9.85
N VAL A 20 -20.07 -16.36 9.72
CA VAL A 20 -18.61 -16.37 9.91
C VAL A 20 -18.24 -16.74 11.34
N PHE A 21 -18.79 -16.04 12.33
CA PHE A 21 -18.50 -16.34 13.74
C PHE A 21 -19.08 -17.67 14.19
N GLY A 22 -20.22 -18.09 13.67
CA GLY A 22 -20.82 -19.40 13.94
C GLY A 22 -19.97 -20.54 13.39
N LEU A 23 -19.51 -20.46 12.15
CA LEU A 23 -18.62 -21.46 11.56
C LEU A 23 -17.28 -21.53 12.27
N MET A 24 -16.63 -20.41 12.54
CA MET A 24 -15.36 -20.39 13.28
C MET A 24 -15.56 -20.87 14.72
N GLY A 25 -16.62 -20.43 15.38
CA GLY A 25 -16.95 -20.85 16.75
C GLY A 25 -17.30 -22.33 16.86
N SER A 26 -17.92 -22.94 15.83
CA SER A 26 -18.19 -24.38 15.80
C SER A 26 -16.91 -25.23 15.68
N VAL A 27 -15.86 -24.69 15.03
CA VAL A 27 -14.58 -25.37 14.86
C VAL A 27 -13.66 -25.13 16.07
N MET A 28 -13.56 -23.90 16.56
CA MET A 28 -12.63 -23.50 17.60
C MET A 28 -13.19 -23.59 19.02
N GLY A 29 -14.51 -23.59 19.16
CA GLY A 29 -15.23 -23.31 20.40
C GLY A 29 -15.42 -21.78 20.57
N PRO A 30 -16.61 -21.31 21.03
CA PRO A 30 -16.90 -19.87 21.14
C PRO A 30 -15.95 -19.12 22.07
N GLU A 31 -15.57 -19.72 23.19
CA GLU A 31 -14.63 -19.12 24.15
C GLU A 31 -13.23 -18.98 23.56
N ASN A 32 -12.72 -20.04 22.91
CA ASN A 32 -11.41 -20.02 22.25
C ASN A 32 -11.38 -18.99 21.12
N LEU A 33 -12.46 -18.88 20.35
CA LEU A 33 -12.58 -17.88 19.28
C LEU A 33 -12.41 -16.46 19.83
N ILE A 34 -13.14 -16.09 20.89
CA ILE A 34 -13.07 -14.75 21.50
C ILE A 34 -11.67 -14.52 22.09
N ASN A 35 -11.13 -15.49 22.84
CA ASN A 35 -9.80 -15.40 23.43
C ASN A 35 -8.72 -15.23 22.37
N THR A 36 -8.80 -15.97 21.26
CA THR A 36 -7.86 -15.85 20.14
C THR A 36 -7.92 -14.48 19.51
N ILE A 37 -9.12 -13.94 19.23
CA ILE A 37 -9.30 -12.60 18.68
C ILE A 37 -8.59 -11.56 19.56
N MET A 38 -8.89 -11.59 20.87
CA MET A 38 -8.35 -10.60 21.80
C MET A 38 -6.83 -10.73 21.97
N LYS A 39 -6.31 -11.94 22.13
CA LYS A 39 -4.87 -12.17 22.28
C LYS A 39 -4.10 -11.85 21.01
N THR A 40 -4.64 -12.19 19.83
CA THR A 40 -4.03 -11.86 18.54
C THR A 40 -4.00 -10.34 18.33
N ALA A 41 -5.13 -9.66 18.56
CA ALA A 41 -5.19 -8.19 18.44
C ALA A 41 -4.23 -7.50 19.42
N TYR A 42 -4.14 -7.97 20.65
CA TYR A 42 -3.20 -7.44 21.66
C TYR A 42 -1.74 -7.62 21.23
N ASP A 43 -1.38 -8.82 20.78
CA ASP A 43 0.00 -9.12 20.35
C ASP A 43 0.38 -8.28 19.12
N LEU A 44 -0.53 -8.15 18.14
CA LEU A 44 -0.34 -7.26 16.98
C LEU A 44 -0.18 -5.80 17.39
N LEU A 45 -0.97 -5.32 18.37
CA LEU A 45 -0.85 -3.95 18.86
C LEU A 45 0.53 -3.68 19.44
N ILE A 46 0.99 -4.53 20.33
CA ILE A 46 2.25 -4.30 21.06
C ILE A 46 3.47 -4.56 20.17
N ASN A 47 3.50 -5.69 19.46
CA ASN A 47 4.71 -6.13 18.77
C ASN A 47 4.82 -5.64 17.33
N THR A 48 3.71 -5.20 16.72
CA THR A 48 3.71 -4.76 15.32
C THR A 48 3.30 -3.31 15.17
N VAL A 49 2.15 -2.91 15.73
CA VAL A 49 1.62 -1.56 15.53
C VAL A 49 2.52 -0.50 16.14
N LEU A 50 2.97 -0.68 17.38
CA LEU A 50 3.86 0.30 18.03
C LEU A 50 5.18 0.44 17.28
N TYR A 51 5.71 -0.64 16.73
CA TYR A 51 6.89 -0.59 15.87
C TYR A 51 6.64 0.16 14.56
N LEU A 52 5.49 -0.10 13.91
CA LEU A 52 5.06 0.64 12.72
C LEU A 52 4.90 2.14 13.00
N VAL A 53 4.26 2.51 14.12
CA VAL A 53 4.11 3.91 14.54
C VAL A 53 5.47 4.57 14.75
N ALA A 54 6.42 3.90 15.40
CA ALA A 54 7.75 4.44 15.56
C ALA A 54 8.44 4.70 14.21
N ILE A 55 8.33 3.75 13.26
CA ILE A 55 8.86 3.94 11.90
C ILE A 55 8.17 5.11 11.21
N THR A 56 6.85 5.21 11.26
CA THR A 56 6.12 6.30 10.57
C THR A 56 6.50 7.68 11.12
N VAL A 57 6.75 7.81 12.42
CA VAL A 57 7.23 9.06 13.04
C VAL A 57 8.61 9.45 12.49
N ILE A 58 9.56 8.51 12.48
CA ILE A 58 10.92 8.77 11.98
C ILE A 58 10.90 9.07 10.48
N VAL A 59 10.17 8.27 9.70
CA VAL A 59 10.03 8.46 8.24
C VAL A 59 9.32 9.77 7.93
N GLY A 60 8.28 10.14 8.69
CA GLY A 60 7.59 11.41 8.55
C GLY A 60 8.51 12.61 8.81
N ALA A 61 9.33 12.54 9.87
CA ALA A 61 10.33 13.56 10.16
C ALA A 61 11.36 13.68 9.02
N LEU A 62 11.90 12.55 8.53
CA LEU A 62 12.82 12.53 7.40
C LEU A 62 12.17 13.10 6.13
N SER A 63 10.94 12.71 5.83
CA SER A 63 10.20 13.20 4.66
C SER A 63 10.02 14.71 4.69
N ALA A 64 9.59 15.25 5.83
CA ALA A 64 9.43 16.70 5.99
C ALA A 64 10.77 17.44 5.87
N PHE A 65 11.86 16.87 6.39
CA PHE A 65 13.20 17.39 6.19
C PHE A 65 13.58 17.45 4.70
N LEU A 66 13.37 16.37 3.95
CA LEU A 66 13.66 16.30 2.51
C LEU A 66 12.85 17.33 1.70
N VAL A 67 11.58 17.55 2.09
CA VAL A 67 10.72 18.57 1.49
C VAL A 67 11.24 19.98 1.82
N GLU A 68 11.46 20.29 3.11
CA GLU A 68 11.84 21.62 3.58
C GLU A 68 13.17 22.10 2.99
N PHE A 69 14.14 21.17 2.81
CA PHE A 69 15.46 21.51 2.27
C PHE A 69 15.57 21.34 0.75
N GLY A 70 14.45 21.11 0.06
CA GLY A 70 14.37 21.12 -1.39
C GLY A 70 14.95 19.89 -2.08
N VAL A 71 15.25 18.80 -1.33
CA VAL A 71 15.71 17.53 -1.91
C VAL A 71 14.65 16.96 -2.87
N VAL A 72 13.37 17.10 -2.49
CA VAL A 72 12.23 16.70 -3.33
C VAL A 72 12.30 17.36 -4.72
N ARG A 73 12.68 18.64 -4.79
CA ARG A 73 12.82 19.35 -6.06
C ARG A 73 13.94 18.78 -6.93
N ILE A 74 15.06 18.41 -6.32
CA ILE A 74 16.17 17.79 -7.05
C ILE A 74 15.73 16.44 -7.63
N VAL A 75 15.07 15.61 -6.82
CA VAL A 75 14.59 14.31 -7.26
C VAL A 75 13.51 14.45 -8.34
N GLU A 76 12.61 15.41 -8.19
CA GLU A 76 11.58 15.74 -9.20
C GLU A 76 12.22 16.09 -10.53
N LEU A 77 13.22 16.98 -10.57
CA LEU A 77 13.94 17.35 -11.79
C LEU A 77 14.63 16.13 -12.44
N LEU A 78 15.17 15.21 -11.66
CA LEU A 78 15.77 13.98 -12.16
C LEU A 78 14.73 13.00 -12.74
N LEU A 79 13.53 12.95 -12.16
CA LEU A 79 12.46 12.05 -12.60
C LEU A 79 11.64 12.63 -13.77
N ALA A 80 11.51 13.94 -13.89
CA ALA A 80 10.69 14.61 -14.88
C ALA A 80 10.91 14.15 -16.33
N PRO A 81 12.16 13.93 -16.81
CA PRO A 81 12.41 13.44 -18.17
C PRO A 81 11.80 12.07 -18.46
N PHE A 82 11.70 11.21 -17.44
CA PHE A 82 11.16 9.85 -17.57
C PHE A 82 9.62 9.82 -17.61
N MET A 83 8.95 10.89 -17.18
CA MET A 83 7.49 10.93 -17.11
C MET A 83 6.83 10.79 -18.49
N LYS A 84 7.37 11.46 -19.51
CA LYS A 84 6.79 11.41 -20.86
C LYS A 84 6.97 10.02 -21.51
N PRO A 85 8.15 9.42 -21.58
CA PRO A 85 8.33 8.10 -22.22
C PRO A 85 7.66 6.96 -21.49
N LEU A 86 7.75 6.92 -20.15
CA LEU A 86 7.18 5.82 -19.36
C LEU A 86 5.67 5.96 -19.17
N TYR A 87 5.20 7.15 -18.78
CA TYR A 87 3.83 7.36 -18.31
C TYR A 87 2.95 8.16 -19.28
N ARG A 88 3.50 8.78 -20.32
CA ARG A 88 2.81 9.80 -21.15
C ARG A 88 2.21 10.93 -20.30
N LEU A 89 2.87 11.30 -19.24
CA LEU A 89 2.52 12.39 -18.35
C LEU A 89 3.53 13.54 -18.50
N PRO A 90 3.13 14.79 -18.24
CA PRO A 90 4.08 15.89 -18.13
C PRO A 90 5.01 15.71 -16.94
N GLY A 91 6.20 16.34 -16.99
CA GLY A 91 7.24 16.20 -15.96
C GLY A 91 6.76 16.49 -14.54
N VAL A 92 5.93 17.53 -14.38
CA VAL A 92 5.35 17.93 -13.07
C VAL A 92 4.58 16.79 -12.36
N ALA A 93 4.13 15.77 -13.08
CA ALA A 93 3.47 14.64 -12.47
C ALA A 93 4.39 13.89 -11.50
N SER A 94 5.73 13.92 -11.70
CA SER A 94 6.70 13.25 -10.81
C SER A 94 6.60 13.74 -9.37
N LEU A 95 6.25 15.02 -9.16
CA LEU A 95 6.00 15.59 -7.84
C LEU A 95 4.90 14.80 -7.09
N GLY A 96 3.81 14.46 -7.78
CA GLY A 96 2.70 13.70 -7.19
C GLY A 96 3.12 12.30 -6.72
N GLY A 97 3.87 11.57 -7.56
CA GLY A 97 4.40 10.25 -7.19
C GLY A 97 5.41 10.32 -6.04
N LEU A 98 6.29 11.32 -6.07
CA LEU A 98 7.30 11.51 -5.03
C LEU A 98 6.67 11.87 -3.67
N LEU A 99 5.69 12.78 -3.66
CA LEU A 99 4.98 13.10 -2.42
C LEU A 99 4.18 11.92 -1.88
N CYS A 100 3.57 11.09 -2.73
CA CYS A 100 2.93 9.85 -2.28
C CYS A 100 3.96 8.87 -1.70
N PHE A 101 5.14 8.75 -2.30
CA PHE A 101 6.22 7.90 -1.80
C PHE A 101 6.72 8.32 -0.42
N LEU A 102 6.87 9.63 -0.21
CA LEU A 102 7.36 10.22 1.03
C LEU A 102 6.29 10.29 2.14
N SER A 103 5.01 10.30 1.78
CA SER A 103 3.90 10.40 2.74
C SER A 103 2.87 9.29 2.53
N ASP A 104 1.78 9.60 1.83
CA ASP A 104 0.73 8.64 1.48
C ASP A 104 -0.16 9.20 0.35
N ASN A 105 -1.10 8.39 -0.11
CA ASN A 105 -2.04 8.65 -1.20
C ASN A 105 -2.83 9.98 -1.12
N PRO A 106 -3.18 10.56 0.04
CA PRO A 106 -3.79 11.87 0.12
C PRO A 106 -3.03 12.98 -0.62
N ALA A 107 -1.71 12.83 -0.79
CA ALA A 107 -0.89 13.80 -1.53
C ALA A 107 -1.35 13.97 -2.97
N ILE A 108 -1.58 12.89 -3.72
CA ILE A 108 -2.05 12.99 -5.10
C ILE A 108 -3.51 13.49 -5.18
N LEU A 109 -4.34 13.19 -4.16
CA LEU A 109 -5.70 13.72 -4.07
C LEU A 109 -5.67 15.25 -3.95
N THR A 110 -4.80 15.77 -3.10
CA THR A 110 -4.66 17.22 -2.86
C THR A 110 -4.16 17.93 -4.13
N LEU A 111 -3.08 17.42 -4.73
CA LEU A 111 -2.53 17.98 -5.97
C LEU A 111 -3.55 17.94 -7.12
N SER A 112 -4.27 16.84 -7.27
CA SER A 112 -5.25 16.68 -8.36
C SER A 112 -6.44 17.65 -8.25
N ARG A 113 -6.68 18.27 -7.10
CA ARG A 113 -7.73 19.29 -6.89
C ARG A 113 -7.24 20.71 -7.13
N ASP A 114 -5.92 20.93 -7.15
CA ASP A 114 -5.33 22.23 -7.45
C ASP A 114 -5.50 22.56 -8.93
N LYS A 115 -6.15 23.71 -9.22
CA LYS A 115 -6.47 24.12 -10.59
C LYS A 115 -5.22 24.45 -11.40
N GLY A 116 -4.20 25.05 -10.76
CA GLY A 116 -2.92 25.34 -11.39
C GLY A 116 -2.22 24.05 -11.81
N TYR A 117 -2.17 23.06 -10.91
CA TYR A 117 -1.62 21.73 -11.23
C TYR A 117 -2.40 21.03 -12.34
N GLN A 118 -3.74 21.07 -12.30
CA GLN A 118 -4.59 20.49 -13.35
C GLN A 118 -4.30 21.04 -14.74
N SER A 119 -3.90 22.32 -14.87
CA SER A 119 -3.65 22.97 -16.14
C SER A 119 -2.50 22.37 -16.96
N TYR A 120 -1.59 21.63 -16.31
CA TYR A 120 -0.50 20.92 -16.99
C TYR A 120 -0.95 19.66 -17.72
N PHE A 121 -2.18 19.18 -17.47
CA PHE A 121 -2.64 17.85 -17.91
C PHE A 121 -3.75 17.93 -18.94
N LYS A 122 -3.71 17.03 -19.89
CA LYS A 122 -4.87 16.67 -20.69
C LYS A 122 -5.85 15.86 -19.82
N LYS A 123 -7.14 15.87 -20.14
CA LYS A 123 -8.16 15.19 -19.31
C LYS A 123 -7.85 13.72 -19.06
N TYR A 124 -7.43 12.97 -20.09
CA TYR A 124 -7.06 11.56 -19.90
C TYR A 124 -5.83 11.36 -19.02
N GLN A 125 -4.90 12.33 -19.02
CA GLN A 125 -3.74 12.33 -18.15
C GLN A 125 -4.13 12.61 -16.70
N LEU A 126 -4.93 13.66 -16.46
CA LEU A 126 -5.41 14.04 -15.14
C LEU A 126 -6.12 12.87 -14.46
N TYR A 127 -7.05 12.20 -15.16
CA TYR A 127 -7.78 11.08 -14.58
C TYR A 127 -6.91 9.82 -14.36
N SER A 128 -5.77 9.70 -15.03
CA SER A 128 -4.82 8.61 -14.81
C SER A 128 -3.81 8.88 -13.67
N LEU A 129 -3.77 10.10 -13.13
CA LEU A 129 -2.86 10.45 -12.01
C LEU A 129 -3.12 9.63 -10.77
N THR A 130 -4.38 9.22 -10.52
CA THR A 130 -4.69 8.33 -9.41
C THR A 130 -3.89 7.04 -9.51
N ASN A 131 -3.90 6.42 -10.69
CA ASN A 131 -3.19 5.16 -10.95
C ASN A 131 -1.68 5.32 -10.84
N PHE A 132 -1.16 6.49 -11.23
CA PHE A 132 0.25 6.82 -11.09
C PHE A 132 0.65 7.01 -9.62
N GLY A 133 0.00 7.94 -8.92
CA GLY A 133 0.39 8.33 -7.56
C GLY A 133 0.17 7.23 -6.53
N THR A 134 -0.97 6.54 -6.59
CA THR A 134 -1.32 5.47 -5.63
C THR A 134 -0.32 4.31 -5.64
N SER A 135 0.36 4.08 -6.75
CA SER A 135 1.41 3.04 -6.81
C SER A 135 2.61 3.31 -5.89
N PHE A 136 2.70 4.49 -5.32
CA PHE A 136 3.80 4.91 -4.44
C PHE A 136 3.33 5.23 -3.02
N GLY A 137 2.07 4.98 -2.69
CA GLY A 137 1.53 5.30 -1.38
C GLY A 137 2.26 4.60 -0.23
N MET A 138 2.59 5.35 0.83
CA MET A 138 3.40 4.88 1.96
C MET A 138 4.75 4.28 1.56
N GLY A 139 5.30 4.62 0.38
CA GLY A 139 6.45 3.93 -0.20
C GLY A 139 7.66 3.90 0.71
N LEU A 140 8.07 5.05 1.25
CA LEU A 140 9.21 5.13 2.16
C LEU A 140 8.97 4.36 3.46
N ILE A 141 7.73 4.34 3.97
CA ILE A 141 7.33 3.58 5.16
C ILE A 141 7.44 2.08 4.89
N VAL A 142 6.87 1.60 3.79
CA VAL A 142 6.92 0.19 3.38
C VAL A 142 8.36 -0.28 3.22
N VAL A 143 9.18 0.48 2.48
CA VAL A 143 10.61 0.17 2.25
C VAL A 143 11.37 0.11 3.57
N THR A 144 11.25 1.15 4.41
CA THR A 144 11.96 1.20 5.70
C THR A 144 11.50 0.07 6.64
N TYR A 145 10.20 -0.24 6.64
CA TYR A 145 9.67 -1.33 7.43
C TYR A 145 10.26 -2.69 6.99
N MET A 146 10.27 -2.97 5.68
CA MET A 146 10.80 -4.23 5.15
C MET A 146 12.30 -4.37 5.43
N ILE A 147 13.08 -3.30 5.26
CA ILE A 147 14.51 -3.28 5.64
C ILE A 147 14.67 -3.56 7.14
N GLY A 148 13.83 -2.95 7.97
CA GLY A 148 13.84 -3.14 9.42
C GLY A 148 13.56 -4.57 9.88
N GLN A 149 12.91 -5.40 9.06
CA GLN A 149 12.72 -6.84 9.35
C GLN A 149 14.00 -7.67 9.16
N GLY A 150 15.11 -7.09 8.73
CA GLY A 150 16.38 -7.79 8.52
C GLY A 150 16.87 -8.58 9.74
N HIS A 151 16.55 -8.15 10.97
CA HIS A 151 16.87 -8.90 12.19
C HIS A 151 16.16 -10.27 12.28
N LEU A 152 15.13 -10.51 11.47
CA LEU A 152 14.40 -11.78 11.35
C LEU A 152 14.84 -12.58 10.12
N ASN A 153 15.83 -12.10 9.35
CA ASN A 153 16.32 -12.79 8.16
C ASN A 153 17.17 -14.01 8.53
N PRO A 154 16.74 -15.25 8.23
CA PRO A 154 17.53 -16.44 8.56
C PRO A 154 18.89 -16.49 7.88
N ALA A 155 19.04 -15.83 6.71
CA ALA A 155 20.30 -15.74 5.98
C ALA A 155 21.27 -14.67 6.55
N GLY A 156 20.81 -13.89 7.54
CA GLY A 156 21.53 -12.73 8.05
C GLY A 156 21.44 -11.51 7.13
N GLY A 157 21.79 -10.33 7.64
CA GLY A 157 21.73 -9.08 6.90
C GLY A 157 20.35 -8.45 6.78
N GLY A 158 20.29 -7.21 6.28
CA GLY A 158 19.04 -6.50 6.03
C GLY A 158 18.43 -6.82 4.67
N PHE A 159 17.15 -6.57 4.49
CA PHE A 159 16.45 -6.74 3.21
C PHE A 159 16.57 -5.49 2.31
N TYR A 160 17.78 -4.93 2.18
CA TYR A 160 18.01 -3.70 1.40
C TYR A 160 17.78 -3.89 -0.10
N ALA A 161 18.42 -4.91 -0.67
CA ALA A 161 18.32 -5.19 -2.10
C ALA A 161 16.90 -5.62 -2.48
N GLU A 162 16.30 -6.46 -1.67
CA GLU A 162 14.93 -6.95 -1.85
C GLU A 162 13.91 -5.81 -1.83
N ALA A 163 14.04 -4.90 -0.87
CA ALA A 163 13.16 -3.73 -0.79
C ALA A 163 13.34 -2.80 -2.00
N LEU A 164 14.58 -2.59 -2.48
CA LEU A 164 14.85 -1.80 -3.70
C LEU A 164 14.32 -2.49 -4.97
N ILE A 165 14.43 -3.81 -5.06
CA ILE A 165 13.80 -4.60 -6.14
C ILE A 165 12.28 -4.40 -6.09
N GLY A 166 11.70 -4.38 -4.88
CA GLY A 166 10.29 -4.09 -4.67
C GLY A 166 9.89 -2.70 -5.16
N VAL A 167 10.71 -1.67 -4.91
CA VAL A 167 10.50 -0.31 -5.46
C VAL A 167 10.53 -0.33 -6.99
N ALA A 168 11.48 -1.02 -7.61
CA ALA A 168 11.53 -1.17 -9.06
C ALA A 168 10.27 -1.89 -9.60
N GLY A 169 9.78 -2.90 -8.88
CA GLY A 169 8.50 -3.56 -9.15
C GLY A 169 7.32 -2.60 -9.10
N ALA A 170 7.25 -1.75 -8.07
CA ALA A 170 6.21 -0.74 -7.94
C ALA A 170 6.25 0.29 -9.08
N VAL A 171 7.44 0.73 -9.50
CA VAL A 171 7.61 1.61 -10.68
C VAL A 171 7.06 0.92 -11.93
N PHE A 172 7.40 -0.34 -12.18
CA PHE A 172 6.89 -1.09 -13.32
C PHE A 172 5.35 -1.23 -13.26
N GLY A 173 4.81 -1.63 -12.11
CA GLY A 173 3.37 -1.74 -11.89
C GLY A 173 2.63 -0.41 -12.06
N SER A 174 3.24 0.69 -11.63
CA SER A 174 2.73 2.05 -11.83
C SER A 174 2.63 2.40 -13.32
N VAL A 175 3.66 2.07 -14.12
CA VAL A 175 3.61 2.26 -15.58
C VAL A 175 2.45 1.47 -16.17
N VAL A 176 2.33 0.18 -15.84
CA VAL A 176 1.25 -0.69 -16.34
C VAL A 176 -0.12 -0.12 -15.95
N SER A 177 -0.33 0.19 -14.68
CA SER A 177 -1.58 0.74 -14.15
C SER A 177 -2.00 2.03 -14.86
N THR A 178 -1.08 2.99 -14.95
CA THR A 178 -1.31 4.29 -15.55
C THR A 178 -1.63 4.18 -17.05
N ARG A 179 -0.86 3.35 -17.76
CA ARG A 179 -1.04 3.16 -19.20
C ARG A 179 -2.35 2.43 -19.54
N LEU A 180 -2.74 1.43 -18.74
CA LEU A 180 -4.03 0.74 -18.89
C LEU A 180 -5.18 1.71 -18.63
N MET A 181 -5.11 2.53 -17.58
CA MET A 181 -6.13 3.54 -17.33
C MET A 181 -6.22 4.53 -18.50
N GLN A 182 -5.10 5.06 -18.99
CA GLN A 182 -5.07 5.94 -20.15
C GLN A 182 -5.68 5.28 -21.40
N ALA A 183 -5.31 4.03 -21.69
CA ALA A 183 -5.86 3.30 -22.84
C ALA A 183 -7.37 3.13 -22.74
N SER A 184 -7.90 2.90 -21.52
CA SER A 184 -9.34 2.70 -21.30
C SER A 184 -10.18 3.96 -21.41
N ILE A 185 -9.56 5.14 -21.23
CA ILE A 185 -10.28 6.42 -21.21
C ILE A 185 -9.97 7.35 -22.40
N ARG A 186 -8.84 7.16 -23.10
CA ARG A 186 -8.45 7.99 -24.27
C ARG A 186 -9.50 8.02 -25.37
N LYS A 187 -10.13 6.87 -25.65
CA LYS A 187 -11.19 6.81 -26.66
C LYS A 187 -12.38 7.72 -26.33
N ARG A 188 -12.61 7.98 -25.03
CA ARG A 188 -13.74 8.80 -24.57
C ARG A 188 -13.44 10.28 -24.52
N PHE A 189 -12.21 10.66 -24.14
CA PHE A 189 -11.82 12.07 -23.92
C PHE A 189 -10.95 12.65 -25.04
N GLY A 190 -10.56 11.81 -26.04
CA GLY A 190 -9.59 12.23 -27.05
C GLY A 190 -8.18 12.46 -26.46
N GLU A 191 -7.22 12.74 -27.33
CA GLU A 191 -5.83 12.98 -26.91
C GLU A 191 -5.54 14.46 -26.64
N GLU A 192 -6.39 15.37 -27.12
CA GLU A 192 -6.10 16.81 -27.13
C GLU A 192 -6.98 17.65 -26.19
N GLU A 193 -7.99 17.05 -25.59
CA GLU A 193 -8.87 17.77 -24.68
C GLU A 193 -8.11 18.20 -23.41
N VAL A 194 -7.75 19.49 -23.34
CA VAL A 194 -7.01 20.10 -22.23
C VAL A 194 -7.99 20.47 -21.11
N VAL A 195 -7.55 20.37 -19.87
CA VAL A 195 -8.28 20.95 -18.74
C VAL A 195 -8.20 22.48 -18.86
N PRO A 196 -9.34 23.20 -18.89
CA PRO A 196 -9.31 24.66 -18.98
C PRO A 196 -8.50 25.25 -17.82
N ALA A 197 -7.45 25.98 -18.14
CA ALA A 197 -6.73 26.78 -17.15
C ALA A 197 -7.67 27.86 -16.61
N SER A 198 -7.79 28.00 -15.30
CA SER A 198 -8.38 29.21 -14.74
C SER A 198 -7.33 30.34 -14.91
N GLU A 199 -7.70 31.45 -15.54
CA GLU A 199 -6.80 32.55 -15.89
C GLU A 199 -6.05 33.20 -14.71
N LYS A 200 -6.21 32.73 -13.48
CA LYS A 200 -5.72 33.40 -12.26
C LYS A 200 -4.82 32.60 -11.33
N GLU A 201 -4.59 31.31 -11.59
CA GLU A 201 -3.77 30.49 -10.66
C GLU A 201 -2.72 29.71 -11.45
N ALA A 202 -1.53 30.28 -11.61
CA ALA A 202 -0.35 29.48 -11.94
C ALA A 202 -0.06 28.56 -10.76
N PHE A 203 0.17 27.28 -11.05
CA PHE A 203 0.65 26.33 -10.03
C PHE A 203 2.02 26.83 -9.57
N ASP A 204 2.09 27.21 -8.32
CA ASP A 204 3.31 27.67 -7.68
C ASP A 204 3.92 26.49 -6.92
N GLU A 205 4.87 25.82 -7.57
CA GLU A 205 5.60 24.70 -6.96
C GLU A 205 6.32 25.15 -5.68
N ASP A 206 6.74 26.41 -5.60
CA ASP A 206 7.37 26.98 -4.43
C ASP A 206 6.40 27.14 -3.25
N LYS A 207 5.08 27.22 -3.49
CA LYS A 207 4.08 27.18 -2.40
C LYS A 207 3.92 25.80 -1.78
N VAL A 208 4.10 24.75 -2.57
CA VAL A 208 4.09 23.36 -2.05
C VAL A 208 5.37 23.10 -1.24
N ILE A 209 6.44 23.79 -1.56
CA ILE A 209 7.76 23.70 -0.94
C ILE A 209 8.10 25.03 -0.22
N ALA A 210 7.12 25.65 0.45
CA ALA A 210 7.23 27.00 1.01
C ALA A 210 8.41 27.13 1.98
N ARG A 211 9.39 27.97 1.63
CA ARG A 211 10.51 28.33 2.50
C ARG A 211 10.10 29.43 3.49
N LYS A 212 10.06 29.13 4.77
CA LYS A 212 9.88 30.12 5.83
C LYS A 212 11.14 30.99 5.99
N ARG A 213 10.95 32.29 6.33
CA ARG A 213 12.06 33.22 6.63
C ARG A 213 12.66 33.01 8.03
N GLU A 214 12.99 31.78 8.40
CA GLU A 214 13.55 31.42 9.70
C GLU A 214 15.01 30.96 9.54
N SER A 215 15.74 30.88 10.64
CA SER A 215 17.11 30.34 10.60
C SER A 215 17.10 28.87 10.16
N VAL A 216 18.16 28.42 9.53
CA VAL A 216 18.31 27.03 9.04
C VAL A 216 18.07 26.01 10.18
N PHE A 217 18.56 26.31 11.38
CA PHE A 217 18.40 25.45 12.54
C PHE A 217 16.93 25.36 13.00
N ILE A 218 16.21 26.48 13.04
CA ILE A 218 14.78 26.50 13.41
C ILE A 218 13.96 25.76 12.35
N ARG A 219 14.23 25.97 11.06
CA ARG A 219 13.61 25.23 9.98
C ARG A 219 13.82 23.72 10.09
N PHE A 220 15.07 23.32 10.40
CA PHE A 220 15.40 21.91 10.65
C PHE A 220 14.56 21.31 11.79
N LEU A 221 14.53 21.98 12.96
CA LEU A 221 13.75 21.51 14.11
C LEU A 221 12.26 21.45 13.80
N ASN A 222 11.70 22.49 13.17
CA ASN A 222 10.29 22.54 12.83
C ASN A 222 9.93 21.43 11.83
N ALA A 223 10.74 21.22 10.79
CA ALA A 223 10.52 20.13 9.83
C ALA A 223 10.52 18.77 10.51
N MET A 224 11.50 18.50 11.39
CA MET A 224 11.57 17.24 12.11
C MET A 224 10.37 17.02 13.05
N LEU A 225 9.94 18.04 13.78
CA LEU A 225 8.83 17.93 14.73
C LEU A 225 7.47 17.84 14.01
N ASP A 226 7.23 18.69 13.01
CA ASP A 226 5.97 18.70 12.26
C ASP A 226 5.85 17.43 11.40
N GLY A 227 6.95 16.99 10.79
CA GLY A 227 7.02 15.73 10.07
C GLY A 227 6.79 14.53 10.98
N GLY A 228 7.38 14.54 12.18
CA GLY A 228 7.17 13.51 13.18
C GLY A 228 5.71 13.43 13.64
N LYS A 229 5.03 14.58 13.84
CA LYS A 229 3.58 14.61 14.13
C LYS A 229 2.76 14.03 12.98
N SER A 230 3.05 14.43 11.73
CA SER A 230 2.37 13.88 10.56
C SER A 230 2.59 12.36 10.43
N GLY A 231 3.80 11.89 10.74
CA GLY A 231 4.12 10.46 10.81
C GLY A 231 3.36 9.74 11.93
N LEU A 232 3.16 10.38 13.09
CA LEU A 232 2.32 9.84 14.17
C LEU A 232 0.87 9.69 13.71
N ASP A 233 0.31 10.71 13.09
CA ASP A 233 -1.07 10.68 12.58
C ASP A 233 -1.24 9.55 11.55
N ALA A 234 -0.28 9.38 10.63
CA ALA A 234 -0.26 8.27 9.69
C ALA A 234 -0.18 6.92 10.42
N GLY A 235 0.71 6.79 11.41
CA GLY A 235 0.87 5.57 12.21
C GLY A 235 -0.40 5.20 12.98
N VAL A 236 -1.05 6.18 13.61
CA VAL A 236 -2.32 5.97 14.33
C VAL A 236 -3.44 5.55 13.37
N SER A 237 -3.48 6.08 12.16
CA SER A 237 -4.49 5.73 11.16
C SER A 237 -4.43 4.27 10.71
N ILE A 238 -3.27 3.61 10.85
CA ILE A 238 -3.07 2.20 10.50
C ILE A 238 -3.66 1.26 11.56
N ILE A 239 -3.77 1.70 12.83
CA ILE A 239 -4.15 0.85 13.97
C ILE A 239 -5.43 0.05 13.71
N PRO A 240 -6.57 0.67 13.30
CA PRO A 240 -7.80 -0.10 13.06
C PRO A 240 -7.63 -1.17 11.98
N GLY A 241 -6.90 -0.86 10.91
CA GLY A 241 -6.62 -1.80 9.83
C GLY A 241 -5.83 -3.02 10.34
N VAL A 242 -4.76 -2.80 11.10
CA VAL A 242 -3.97 -3.90 11.66
C VAL A 242 -4.79 -4.71 12.65
N LEU A 243 -5.44 -4.07 13.60
CA LEU A 243 -6.18 -4.82 14.66
C LEU A 243 -7.38 -5.59 14.11
N VAL A 244 -8.12 -5.04 13.14
CA VAL A 244 -9.31 -5.72 12.60
C VAL A 244 -8.94 -6.67 11.46
N ILE A 245 -8.26 -6.15 10.43
CA ILE A 245 -8.02 -6.92 9.20
C ILE A 245 -6.92 -7.96 9.42
N SER A 246 -5.78 -7.60 10.05
CA SER A 246 -4.70 -8.58 10.26
C SER A 246 -5.11 -9.66 11.24
N THR A 247 -5.86 -9.32 12.31
CA THR A 247 -6.41 -10.34 13.21
C THR A 247 -7.28 -11.34 12.44
N ALA A 248 -8.23 -10.85 11.63
CA ALA A 248 -9.09 -11.72 10.82
C ALA A 248 -8.26 -12.58 9.83
N VAL A 249 -7.29 -11.97 9.13
CA VAL A 249 -6.42 -12.69 8.19
C VAL A 249 -5.57 -13.74 8.90
N MET A 250 -4.98 -13.41 10.04
CA MET A 250 -4.21 -14.37 10.85
C MET A 250 -5.06 -15.55 11.27
N MET A 251 -6.30 -15.32 11.72
CA MET A 251 -7.24 -16.38 12.07
C MET A 251 -7.70 -17.22 10.87
N LEU A 252 -7.60 -16.71 9.65
CA LEU A 252 -7.85 -17.46 8.41
C LEU A 252 -6.58 -18.13 7.86
N THR A 253 -5.43 -17.87 8.48
CA THR A 253 -4.13 -18.41 8.03
C THR A 253 -3.66 -19.59 8.86
N TRP A 254 -3.86 -19.56 10.17
CA TRP A 254 -3.30 -20.55 11.09
C TRP A 254 -4.36 -21.52 11.59
N GLY A 255 -3.93 -22.74 11.93
CA GLY A 255 -4.72 -23.73 12.66
C GLY A 255 -4.48 -23.66 14.18
N PRO A 256 -4.83 -24.74 14.93
CA PRO A 256 -4.45 -24.86 16.33
C PRO A 256 -2.93 -24.88 16.47
N LYS A 257 -2.41 -24.23 17.51
CA LYS A 257 -0.97 -24.14 17.74
C LYS A 257 -0.32 -25.51 18.01
N ASP A 258 -1.04 -26.34 18.70
CA ASP A 258 -0.72 -27.77 18.91
C ASP A 258 -1.89 -28.61 18.38
N PRO A 259 -1.70 -29.34 17.26
CA PRO A 259 -2.75 -30.20 16.71
C PRO A 259 -3.23 -31.29 17.67
N ALA A 260 -2.38 -31.75 18.59
CA ALA A 260 -2.75 -32.82 19.55
C ALA A 260 -3.66 -32.28 20.65
N LEU A 261 -3.50 -31.03 21.05
CA LEU A 261 -4.32 -30.39 22.09
C LEU A 261 -5.54 -29.66 21.53
N GLY A 262 -5.58 -29.44 20.21
CA GLY A 262 -6.64 -28.67 19.56
C GLY A 262 -6.57 -27.17 19.89
N TYR A 263 -7.70 -26.49 19.77
CA TYR A 263 -7.78 -25.07 20.04
C TYR A 263 -7.79 -24.74 21.53
N GLN A 264 -6.91 -23.81 21.93
CA GLN A 264 -6.73 -23.40 23.33
C GLN A 264 -6.99 -21.90 23.54
N GLY A 265 -7.50 -21.19 22.54
CA GLY A 265 -7.72 -19.74 22.59
C GLY A 265 -6.40 -18.98 22.72
N LEU A 266 -5.33 -19.45 22.08
CA LEU A 266 -4.04 -18.78 22.02
C LEU A 266 -4.01 -17.75 20.87
N ALA A 267 -3.08 -16.81 20.96
CA ALA A 267 -2.87 -15.86 19.86
C ALA A 267 -2.53 -16.60 18.56
N TYR A 268 -3.12 -16.12 17.45
CA TYR A 268 -2.91 -16.62 16.08
C TYR A 268 -3.54 -17.99 15.78
N GLU A 269 -4.27 -18.64 16.68
CA GLU A 269 -5.07 -19.80 16.30
C GLU A 269 -6.22 -19.39 15.36
N GLY A 270 -6.70 -20.33 14.55
CA GLY A 270 -7.80 -20.05 13.63
C GLY A 270 -8.12 -21.21 12.70
N VAL A 271 -8.80 -20.94 11.61
CA VAL A 271 -9.17 -21.93 10.60
C VAL A 271 -8.40 -21.63 9.31
N PRO A 272 -7.46 -22.49 8.87
CA PRO A 272 -6.50 -22.18 7.80
C PRO A 272 -7.12 -22.23 6.39
N LEU A 273 -8.01 -21.28 6.08
CA LEU A 273 -8.69 -21.17 4.78
C LEU A 273 -7.78 -20.54 3.71
N LEU A 274 -6.98 -19.52 4.07
CA LEU A 274 -6.08 -18.87 3.12
C LEU A 274 -4.95 -19.80 2.62
N PRO A 275 -4.31 -20.60 3.46
CA PRO A 275 -3.39 -21.64 2.98
C PRO A 275 -4.06 -22.69 2.10
N ALA A 276 -5.33 -23.03 2.35
CA ALA A 276 -6.05 -23.95 1.47
C ALA A 276 -6.23 -23.35 0.05
N LEU A 277 -6.58 -22.07 -0.03
CA LEU A 277 -6.64 -21.32 -1.28
C LEU A 277 -5.24 -21.22 -1.93
N GLY A 278 -4.21 -20.93 -1.12
CA GLY A 278 -2.82 -20.88 -1.57
C GLY A 278 -2.35 -22.20 -2.16
N ARG A 279 -2.70 -23.35 -1.56
CA ARG A 279 -2.41 -24.67 -2.11
C ARG A 279 -3.15 -24.94 -3.42
N ALA A 280 -4.45 -24.60 -3.48
CA ALA A 280 -5.26 -24.80 -4.69
C ALA A 280 -4.75 -24.03 -5.90
N LEU A 281 -4.23 -22.82 -5.68
CA LEU A 281 -3.71 -21.92 -6.71
C LEU A 281 -2.17 -21.84 -6.69
N GLY A 282 -1.49 -22.74 -5.98
CA GLY A 282 -0.05 -22.70 -5.74
C GLY A 282 0.77 -22.64 -7.03
N PHE A 283 0.38 -23.42 -8.05
CA PHE A 283 1.07 -23.41 -9.35
C PHE A 283 1.10 -21.99 -9.97
N LEU A 284 0.04 -21.22 -9.80
CA LEU A 284 -0.05 -19.86 -10.32
C LEU A 284 0.78 -18.87 -9.48
N PHE A 285 0.66 -18.95 -8.15
CA PHE A 285 1.39 -18.06 -7.24
C PHE A 285 2.90 -18.31 -7.27
N THR A 286 3.32 -19.57 -7.37
CA THR A 286 4.74 -19.91 -7.53
C THR A 286 5.28 -19.40 -8.87
N ALA A 287 4.56 -19.61 -9.98
CA ALA A 287 5.01 -19.15 -11.30
C ALA A 287 5.04 -17.63 -11.44
N LEU A 288 4.08 -16.90 -10.85
CA LEU A 288 3.98 -15.45 -11.02
C LEU A 288 4.80 -14.67 -9.99
N PHE A 289 4.87 -15.16 -8.77
CA PHE A 289 5.42 -14.42 -7.63
C PHE A 289 6.55 -15.16 -6.90
N GLY A 290 6.81 -16.41 -7.25
CA GLY A 290 7.81 -17.22 -6.58
C GLY A 290 7.45 -17.64 -5.16
N PHE A 291 6.19 -17.55 -4.77
CA PHE A 291 5.75 -17.96 -3.43
C PHE A 291 5.92 -19.48 -3.26
N THR A 292 6.66 -19.85 -2.24
CA THR A 292 6.89 -21.25 -1.87
C THR A 292 5.96 -21.73 -0.76
N SER A 293 5.49 -20.79 0.06
CA SER A 293 4.55 -21.05 1.14
C SER A 293 3.13 -20.62 0.74
N PRO A 294 2.12 -21.48 0.95
CA PRO A 294 0.73 -21.11 0.65
C PRO A 294 0.20 -19.95 1.52
N GLU A 295 0.80 -19.70 2.67
CA GLU A 295 0.47 -18.60 3.56
C GLU A 295 0.84 -17.23 2.96
N ALA A 296 1.85 -17.18 2.11
CA ALA A 296 2.33 -15.94 1.48
C ALA A 296 1.23 -15.20 0.69
N VAL A 297 0.22 -15.92 0.19
CA VAL A 297 -0.93 -15.34 -0.54
C VAL A 297 -1.75 -14.37 0.33
N ALA A 298 -1.68 -14.50 1.65
CA ALA A 298 -2.42 -13.63 2.56
C ALA A 298 -1.93 -12.16 2.49
N PHE A 299 -0.65 -11.92 2.24
CA PHE A 299 -0.12 -10.55 2.16
C PHE A 299 -0.76 -9.74 1.02
N PRO A 300 -0.70 -10.16 -0.26
CA PRO A 300 -1.33 -9.42 -1.35
C PRO A 300 -2.85 -9.26 -1.17
N ILE A 301 -3.55 -10.26 -0.65
CA ILE A 301 -4.99 -10.16 -0.36
C ILE A 301 -5.25 -9.08 0.70
N THR A 302 -4.47 -9.04 1.76
CA THR A 302 -4.62 -8.05 2.83
C THR A 302 -4.28 -6.64 2.34
N SER A 303 -3.26 -6.49 1.49
CA SER A 303 -2.83 -5.19 0.97
C SER A 303 -3.86 -4.53 0.05
N LEU A 304 -4.78 -5.30 -0.56
CA LEU A 304 -5.93 -4.73 -1.28
C LEU A 304 -6.80 -3.83 -0.39
N GLY A 305 -6.93 -4.19 0.88
CA GLY A 305 -7.68 -3.40 1.86
C GLY A 305 -6.83 -2.32 2.53
N ALA A 306 -5.65 -2.70 3.03
CA ALA A 306 -4.75 -1.80 3.74
C ALA A 306 -3.33 -2.39 3.81
N VAL A 307 -2.34 -1.69 3.26
CA VAL A 307 -0.94 -2.15 3.31
C VAL A 307 -0.43 -2.22 4.75
N GLY A 308 -0.81 -1.30 5.62
CA GLY A 308 -0.43 -1.35 7.04
C GLY A 308 -0.86 -2.66 7.72
N ALA A 309 -2.06 -3.17 7.39
CA ALA A 309 -2.51 -4.47 7.84
C ALA A 309 -1.64 -5.62 7.26
N ALA A 310 -1.31 -5.56 5.96
CA ALA A 310 -0.46 -6.56 5.34
C ALA A 310 0.95 -6.60 5.96
N LEU A 311 1.54 -5.44 6.25
CA LEU A 311 2.83 -5.35 6.95
C LEU A 311 2.82 -6.09 8.29
N GLY A 312 1.68 -6.10 8.99
CA GLY A 312 1.50 -6.83 10.24
C GLY A 312 1.70 -8.35 10.14
N LEU A 313 1.59 -8.93 8.95
CA LEU A 313 1.79 -10.36 8.71
C LEU A 313 3.28 -10.74 8.64
N VAL A 314 4.12 -9.83 8.16
CA VAL A 314 5.51 -10.10 7.76
C VAL A 314 6.39 -10.65 8.91
N PRO A 315 6.40 -10.06 10.12
CA PRO A 315 7.27 -10.55 11.19
C PRO A 315 6.96 -11.99 11.59
N ARG A 316 5.68 -12.34 11.60
CA ARG A 316 5.25 -13.70 11.93
C ARG A 316 5.69 -14.68 10.85
N TYR A 317 5.49 -14.36 9.59
CA TYR A 317 5.86 -15.22 8.47
C TYR A 317 7.38 -15.44 8.38
N LEU A 318 8.19 -14.40 8.68
CA LEU A 318 9.64 -14.53 8.77
C LEU A 318 10.07 -15.43 9.94
N LYS A 319 9.48 -15.25 11.11
CA LYS A 319 9.78 -16.08 12.30
C LYS A 319 9.44 -17.57 12.10
N GLU A 320 8.40 -17.86 11.34
CA GLU A 320 7.98 -19.23 11.00
C GLU A 320 8.73 -19.78 9.77
N GLY A 321 9.61 -19.00 9.14
CA GLY A 321 10.37 -19.43 7.96
C GLY A 321 9.52 -19.65 6.71
N LEU A 322 8.35 -19.02 6.63
CA LEU A 322 7.39 -19.17 5.51
C LEU A 322 7.70 -18.27 4.34
N ILE A 323 8.44 -17.19 4.55
CA ILE A 323 8.81 -16.21 3.54
C ILE A 323 10.29 -15.88 3.62
N GLY A 324 10.85 -15.42 2.51
CA GLY A 324 12.26 -15.04 2.39
C GLY A 324 12.46 -13.79 1.52
N GLY A 325 13.66 -13.58 1.03
CA GLY A 325 14.03 -12.38 0.25
C GLY A 325 13.14 -12.14 -0.97
N ASN A 326 12.81 -13.19 -1.73
CA ASN A 326 11.88 -13.06 -2.86
C ASN A 326 10.52 -12.49 -2.43
N ASP A 327 9.96 -13.03 -1.36
CA ASP A 327 8.64 -12.61 -0.87
C ASP A 327 8.70 -11.17 -0.38
N ILE A 328 9.78 -10.75 0.29
CA ILE A 328 9.99 -9.36 0.71
C ILE A 328 10.00 -8.42 -0.49
N ALA A 329 10.68 -8.77 -1.59
CA ALA A 329 10.69 -7.98 -2.81
C ALA A 329 9.27 -7.86 -3.42
N VAL A 330 8.57 -8.97 -3.54
CA VAL A 330 7.20 -9.01 -4.08
C VAL A 330 6.22 -8.26 -3.19
N PHE A 331 6.29 -8.47 -1.87
CA PHE A 331 5.43 -7.80 -0.89
C PHE A 331 5.66 -6.29 -0.88
N THR A 332 6.91 -5.85 -0.98
CA THR A 332 7.24 -4.43 -1.11
C THR A 332 6.58 -3.83 -2.36
N ALA A 333 6.73 -4.49 -3.51
CA ALA A 333 6.17 -4.03 -4.78
C ALA A 333 4.64 -3.96 -4.75
N MET A 334 3.99 -5.04 -4.34
CA MET A 334 2.53 -5.14 -4.31
C MET A 334 1.95 -4.28 -3.19
N GLY A 335 2.59 -4.25 -2.02
CA GLY A 335 2.17 -3.44 -0.87
C GLY A 335 2.18 -1.95 -1.19
N MET A 336 3.22 -1.44 -1.85
CA MET A 336 3.26 -0.06 -2.33
C MET A 336 2.14 0.22 -3.34
N CYS A 337 2.02 -0.62 -4.39
CA CYS A 337 1.00 -0.42 -5.42
C CYS A 337 -0.42 -0.47 -4.85
N TRP A 338 -0.69 -1.37 -3.92
CA TRP A 338 -2.04 -1.57 -3.38
C TRP A 338 -2.28 -0.83 -2.05
N SER A 339 -1.40 0.08 -1.67
CA SER A 339 -1.58 0.91 -0.47
C SER A 339 -2.87 1.74 -0.54
N GLY A 340 -3.96 1.22 0.06
CA GLY A 340 -5.24 1.94 0.15
C GLY A 340 -5.89 2.32 -1.19
N PHE A 341 -5.58 1.58 -2.27
CA PHE A 341 -5.97 1.99 -3.62
C PHE A 341 -7.49 2.05 -3.84
N LEU A 342 -8.26 1.20 -3.20
CA LEU A 342 -9.72 1.19 -3.34
C LEU A 342 -10.34 2.51 -2.89
N SER A 343 -9.94 3.00 -1.71
CA SER A 343 -10.43 4.27 -1.15
C SER A 343 -9.89 5.47 -1.93
N THR A 344 -8.60 5.45 -2.28
CA THR A 344 -7.96 6.55 -3.02
C THR A 344 -8.56 6.74 -4.40
N HIS A 345 -8.75 5.66 -5.17
CA HIS A 345 -9.35 5.75 -6.50
C HIS A 345 -10.80 6.23 -6.43
N THR A 346 -11.56 5.75 -5.44
CA THR A 346 -12.92 6.22 -5.22
C THR A 346 -12.94 7.71 -4.86
N GLY A 347 -12.14 8.13 -3.89
CA GLY A 347 -12.07 9.51 -3.41
C GLY A 347 -11.58 10.50 -4.48
N MET A 348 -10.58 10.12 -5.29
CA MET A 348 -10.07 10.99 -6.34
C MET A 348 -11.05 11.11 -7.50
N MET A 349 -11.60 10.01 -7.98
CA MET A 349 -12.59 10.05 -9.06
C MET A 349 -13.87 10.81 -8.64
N ASP A 350 -14.29 10.67 -7.39
CA ASP A 350 -15.39 11.47 -6.84
C ASP A 350 -15.02 12.96 -6.77
N GLY A 351 -13.85 13.29 -6.23
CA GLY A 351 -13.35 14.66 -6.13
C GLY A 351 -13.16 15.37 -7.48
N LEU A 352 -12.89 14.61 -8.54
CA LEU A 352 -12.80 15.10 -9.92
C LEU A 352 -14.16 15.06 -10.65
N GLY A 353 -15.27 14.72 -9.97
CA GLY A 353 -16.61 14.60 -10.56
C GLY A 353 -16.72 13.45 -11.56
N ARG A 354 -15.90 12.40 -11.43
CA ARG A 354 -15.78 11.31 -12.40
C ARG A 354 -16.01 9.93 -11.79
N ARG A 355 -17.05 9.81 -10.99
CA ARG A 355 -17.48 8.52 -10.39
C ARG A 355 -17.65 7.40 -11.41
N ASP A 356 -18.00 7.74 -12.64
CA ASP A 356 -18.14 6.81 -13.77
C ASP A 356 -16.82 6.11 -14.18
N LEU A 357 -15.68 6.63 -13.74
CA LEU A 357 -14.34 6.07 -14.02
C LEU A 357 -13.79 5.21 -12.87
N ILE A 358 -14.44 5.14 -11.70
CA ILE A 358 -13.95 4.41 -10.52
C ILE A 358 -13.60 2.96 -10.87
N GLY A 359 -14.52 2.23 -11.50
CA GLY A 359 -14.29 0.83 -11.85
C GLY A 359 -13.12 0.62 -12.83
N LYS A 360 -12.91 1.55 -13.78
CA LYS A 360 -11.78 1.49 -14.71
C LYS A 360 -10.45 1.77 -14.00
N ALA A 361 -10.43 2.77 -13.11
CA ALA A 361 -9.26 3.12 -12.33
C ALA A 361 -8.84 1.96 -11.41
N ILE A 362 -9.79 1.40 -10.66
CA ILE A 362 -9.56 0.25 -9.77
C ILE A 362 -9.08 -0.97 -10.56
N GLY A 363 -9.76 -1.33 -11.66
CA GLY A 363 -9.39 -2.49 -12.48
C GLY A 363 -8.00 -2.35 -13.10
N SER A 364 -7.66 -1.18 -13.65
CA SER A 364 -6.33 -0.90 -14.18
C SER A 364 -5.26 -0.99 -13.10
N HIS A 365 -5.59 -0.51 -11.89
CA HIS A 365 -4.63 -0.51 -10.78
C HIS A 365 -4.43 -1.90 -10.17
N ALA A 366 -5.48 -2.69 -10.08
CA ALA A 366 -5.37 -4.10 -9.66
C ALA A 366 -4.40 -4.88 -10.55
N VAL A 367 -4.52 -4.72 -11.88
CA VAL A 367 -3.57 -5.32 -12.84
C VAL A 367 -2.16 -4.77 -12.67
N GLY A 368 -2.02 -3.46 -12.40
CA GLY A 368 -0.73 -2.82 -12.12
C GLY A 368 -0.02 -3.44 -10.92
N GLY A 369 -0.73 -3.68 -9.81
CA GLY A 369 -0.14 -4.31 -8.63
C GLY A 369 0.26 -5.77 -8.84
N LEU A 370 -0.52 -6.55 -9.63
CA LEU A 370 -0.09 -7.89 -10.05
C LEU A 370 1.18 -7.82 -10.89
N ALA A 371 1.25 -6.90 -11.85
CA ALA A 371 2.43 -6.70 -12.69
C ALA A 371 3.65 -6.28 -11.87
N ALA A 372 3.46 -5.47 -10.82
CA ALA A 372 4.52 -5.08 -9.87
C ALA A 372 5.13 -6.29 -9.19
N GLY A 373 4.28 -7.18 -8.66
CA GLY A 373 4.73 -8.40 -7.99
C GLY A 373 5.46 -9.36 -8.93
N VAL A 374 4.91 -9.58 -10.14
CA VAL A 374 5.55 -10.41 -11.16
C VAL A 374 6.92 -9.85 -11.54
N PHE A 375 7.01 -8.56 -11.81
CA PHE A 375 8.28 -7.92 -12.16
C PHE A 375 9.31 -8.03 -11.03
N ALA A 376 8.89 -7.79 -9.78
CA ALA A 376 9.78 -7.89 -8.62
C ALA A 376 10.33 -9.33 -8.46
N HIS A 377 9.48 -10.34 -8.63
CA HIS A 377 9.92 -11.74 -8.60
C HIS A 377 11.00 -12.04 -9.64
N TYR A 378 10.72 -11.75 -10.91
CA TYR A 378 11.69 -12.07 -11.97
C TYR A 378 12.96 -11.21 -11.89
N LEU A 379 12.85 -9.97 -11.43
CA LEU A 379 14.02 -9.13 -11.16
C LEU A 379 14.86 -9.71 -10.02
N PHE A 380 14.23 -10.18 -8.94
CA PHE A 380 14.93 -10.87 -7.84
C PHE A 380 15.69 -12.11 -8.35
N LEU A 381 15.04 -12.94 -9.17
CA LEU A 381 15.71 -14.11 -9.77
C LEU A 381 16.91 -13.72 -10.65
N ALA A 382 16.79 -12.63 -11.42
CA ALA A 382 17.88 -12.15 -12.24
C ALA A 382 19.08 -11.70 -11.40
N PHE A 383 18.86 -10.91 -10.32
CA PHE A 383 19.93 -10.48 -9.42
C PHE A 383 20.59 -11.66 -8.69
N ARG A 384 19.78 -12.62 -8.25
CA ARG A 384 20.27 -13.85 -7.63
C ARG A 384 21.13 -14.67 -8.61
N ALA A 385 20.72 -14.81 -9.87
CA ALA A 385 21.49 -15.52 -10.90
C ALA A 385 22.84 -14.84 -11.21
N LEU A 386 22.91 -13.52 -11.02
CA LEU A 386 24.14 -12.73 -11.17
C LEU A 386 25.04 -12.74 -9.92
N GLY A 387 24.63 -13.41 -8.84
CA GLY A 387 25.38 -13.45 -7.58
C GLY A 387 25.40 -12.11 -6.82
N ALA A 388 24.39 -11.25 -7.06
CA ALA A 388 24.27 -9.94 -6.43
C ALA A 388 23.33 -9.94 -5.19
N LEU A 389 22.76 -11.11 -4.86
CA LEU A 389 21.91 -11.38 -3.70
C LEU A 389 22.38 -12.62 -2.98
#